data_88b93041fa4bf20cb429bae03c5bc105
#
_entry.id   88b93041fa4bf20cb429bae03c5bc105
#
_cell.length_a   1.000
_cell.length_b   1.000
_cell.length_c   1.000
_cell.angle_alpha   90.00
_cell.angle_beta   90.00
_cell.angle_gamma   90.00
#
_symmetry.space_group_name_H-M   'P 1'
#
loop_
_entity.id
_entity.type
_entity.pdbx_description
1 polymer ?
#
loop_
_entity_poly.entity_id
_entity_poly.type
_entity_poly.pdbx_seq_one_letter_code
_entity_poly.pdbx_strand_id
1 'polypeptide(L)'
;MNQKQSKPNVILIVVDQMRADALSINRSDDLVVTPTMDMMASMGYNFENAYSPVPSCVPARAALLTGMDQEKSGRVGYEDEVPWNYTNTLPQTFKDLGYQTECIGKMHVYPNRKRMGFDHVLLHDGYLHVDRKYNKAYGETFEHSSDYLDWIKQELGSDADIIDDGANCNSWDVRPFELPEKYHPTNWIVSESIRFLKRRDPSVPFFLKMSFEKPHAPLNPPKYFYDLYMDKLGDVSDLHIGNWEELEEKIPSLYAKRGKIPADAQKRMLAAYYGLITHIDNQLSRFLTAVEEFDLLENTIFWFVSDHGDQLGEHYLFRKGYPYQGSIKIPAFIFDPGNLIAGTKKSVTQLVKIQDVFPSLVELATGEKVETDGKSVRQLLFGEFAGWRNEFHGEHSLGEDSSQYILTDEWKFIWFPVKDEYQLFHMTEDPEEKCNLIAETKYTSLVNEFKAKLARILQEREEGFVRDGQLCQVPLEHIVSTLKRGR
;
A
#
# COMPACT_ATOMS: atom_id res chain seq x y z
N MET A 1 40.61 -19.00 -5.61
CA MET A 1 39.82 -18.93 -4.39
C MET A 1 38.38 -18.57 -4.85
N ASN A 2 37.43 -19.50 -4.75
CA ASN A 2 36.04 -19.19 -5.01
C ASN A 2 35.61 -18.16 -3.96
N GLN A 3 35.46 -16.88 -4.35
CA GLN A 3 34.71 -15.94 -3.57
C GLN A 3 33.29 -16.52 -3.42
N LYS A 4 32.93 -16.97 -2.22
CA LYS A 4 31.52 -17.16 -1.88
C LYS A 4 30.85 -15.85 -2.20
N GLN A 5 30.01 -15.86 -3.22
CA GLN A 5 29.20 -14.67 -3.57
C GLN A 5 28.48 -14.25 -2.29
N SER A 6 28.78 -13.06 -1.78
CA SER A 6 28.14 -12.56 -0.56
C SER A 6 26.64 -12.43 -0.84
N LYS A 7 25.80 -12.85 0.09
CA LYS A 7 24.35 -12.67 -0.05
C LYS A 7 24.06 -11.19 -0.32
N PRO A 8 23.17 -10.84 -1.25
CA PRO A 8 22.84 -9.45 -1.53
C PRO A 8 22.14 -8.79 -0.35
N ASN A 9 22.29 -7.48 -0.22
CA ASN A 9 21.45 -6.68 0.66
C ASN A 9 20.05 -6.58 0.06
N VAL A 10 19.07 -6.34 0.91
CA VAL A 10 17.67 -6.19 0.51
C VAL A 10 17.09 -4.90 1.09
N ILE A 11 16.49 -4.08 0.23
CA ILE A 11 15.80 -2.86 0.63
C ILE A 11 14.35 -2.96 0.16
N LEU A 12 13.42 -2.99 1.10
CA LEU A 12 11.99 -2.94 0.86
C LEU A 12 11.49 -1.51 1.09
N ILE A 13 11.11 -0.84 0.01
CA ILE A 13 10.54 0.51 0.03
C ILE A 13 9.03 0.38 0.00
N VAL A 14 8.37 0.83 1.06
CA VAL A 14 6.91 0.81 1.19
C VAL A 14 6.38 2.23 1.25
N VAL A 15 5.40 2.54 0.41
CA VAL A 15 4.74 3.85 0.35
C VAL A 15 3.27 3.67 0.75
N ASP A 16 2.75 4.54 1.61
CA ASP A 16 1.37 4.43 2.08
C ASP A 16 0.39 5.15 1.14
N GLN A 17 -0.61 4.43 0.66
CA GLN A 17 -1.73 5.01 -0.08
C GLN A 17 -1.38 5.55 -1.48
N MET A 18 -0.33 5.01 -2.14
CA MET A 18 0.04 5.41 -3.49
C MET A 18 -0.70 4.57 -4.55
N ARG A 19 -1.42 5.23 -5.45
CA ARG A 19 -2.09 4.61 -6.61
C ARG A 19 -1.06 4.11 -7.63
N ALA A 20 -1.42 3.07 -8.38
CA ALA A 20 -0.57 2.54 -9.45
C ALA A 20 -0.32 3.57 -10.56
N ASP A 21 -1.34 4.36 -10.91
CA ASP A 21 -1.28 5.41 -11.93
C ASP A 21 -0.64 6.72 -11.44
N ALA A 22 -0.22 6.77 -10.18
CA ALA A 22 0.59 7.85 -9.64
C ALA A 22 2.12 7.60 -9.81
N LEU A 23 2.50 6.54 -10.50
CA LEU A 23 3.84 6.30 -11.01
C LEU A 23 3.88 6.65 -12.50
N SER A 24 4.75 7.59 -12.92
CA SER A 24 4.68 8.15 -14.29
C SER A 24 4.91 7.11 -15.38
N ILE A 25 5.72 6.08 -15.16
CA ILE A 25 5.91 4.98 -16.13
C ILE A 25 4.61 4.18 -16.41
N ASN A 26 3.63 4.24 -15.51
CA ASN A 26 2.33 3.57 -15.66
C ASN A 26 1.26 4.47 -16.32
N ARG A 27 1.64 5.67 -16.77
CA ARG A 27 0.75 6.66 -17.39
C ARG A 27 1.09 6.89 -18.83
N SER A 28 0.10 7.34 -19.59
CA SER A 28 0.29 7.79 -20.97
C SER A 28 0.51 9.31 -21.09
N ASP A 29 0.30 10.06 -20.00
CA ASP A 29 0.51 11.51 -19.93
C ASP A 29 1.75 11.84 -19.09
N ASP A 30 2.14 13.11 -19.09
CA ASP A 30 3.28 13.63 -18.35
C ASP A 30 2.88 14.33 -17.03
N LEU A 31 1.67 14.06 -16.53
CA LEU A 31 1.11 14.75 -15.37
C LEU A 31 1.96 14.51 -14.11
N VAL A 32 2.23 13.26 -13.77
CA VAL A 32 2.99 12.90 -12.56
C VAL A 32 4.49 12.88 -12.88
N VAL A 33 5.34 13.30 -11.95
CA VAL A 33 6.79 13.42 -12.11
C VAL A 33 7.51 12.52 -11.10
N THR A 34 7.95 11.34 -11.55
CA THR A 34 8.63 10.34 -10.73
C THR A 34 9.89 9.77 -11.42
N PRO A 35 10.84 10.62 -11.85
CA PRO A 35 11.96 10.20 -12.71
C PRO A 35 12.88 9.16 -12.04
N THR A 36 13.04 9.21 -10.72
CA THR A 36 13.87 8.23 -9.98
C THR A 36 13.17 6.87 -9.92
N MET A 37 11.90 6.85 -9.56
CA MET A 37 11.10 5.62 -9.54
C MET A 37 10.97 5.01 -10.93
N ASP A 38 10.78 5.84 -11.97
CA ASP A 38 10.72 5.39 -13.37
C ASP A 38 12.02 4.78 -13.84
N MET A 39 13.15 5.39 -13.50
CA MET A 39 14.48 4.84 -13.78
C MET A 39 14.63 3.48 -13.09
N MET A 40 14.29 3.38 -11.79
CA MET A 40 14.36 2.12 -11.04
C MET A 40 13.47 1.03 -11.66
N ALA A 41 12.22 1.37 -12.03
CA ALA A 41 11.27 0.43 -12.63
C ALA A 41 11.70 -0.01 -14.04
N SER A 42 12.17 0.92 -14.88
CA SER A 42 12.58 0.63 -16.27
C SER A 42 13.87 -0.18 -16.37
N MET A 43 14.82 0.06 -15.47
CA MET A 43 16.06 -0.72 -15.39
C MET A 43 15.85 -2.07 -14.68
N GLY A 44 14.81 -2.17 -13.87
CA GLY A 44 14.46 -3.34 -13.08
C GLY A 44 13.38 -4.22 -13.69
N TYR A 45 12.38 -4.58 -12.89
CA TYR A 45 11.23 -5.41 -13.26
C TYR A 45 9.96 -4.73 -12.78
N ASN A 46 9.12 -4.23 -13.71
CA ASN A 46 7.87 -3.55 -13.42
C ASN A 46 6.68 -4.53 -13.43
N PHE A 47 5.83 -4.48 -12.40
CA PHE A 47 4.60 -5.28 -12.30
C PHE A 47 3.40 -4.40 -12.64
N GLU A 48 2.85 -4.55 -13.83
CA GLU A 48 1.76 -3.71 -14.34
C GLU A 48 0.42 -3.98 -13.63
N ASN A 49 0.25 -5.20 -13.08
CA ASN A 49 -0.96 -5.66 -12.43
C ASN A 49 -0.67 -6.16 -11.00
N ALA A 50 -0.17 -5.25 -10.15
CA ALA A 50 0.02 -5.50 -8.72
C ALA A 50 -1.17 -4.98 -7.92
N TYR A 51 -1.60 -5.77 -6.90
CA TYR A 51 -2.82 -5.50 -6.16
C TYR A 51 -2.67 -5.71 -4.65
N SER A 52 -3.45 -4.93 -3.89
CA SER A 52 -3.69 -5.11 -2.46
C SER A 52 -5.10 -5.67 -2.27
N PRO A 53 -5.28 -6.98 -2.00
CA PRO A 53 -6.58 -7.60 -1.90
C PRO A 53 -7.47 -7.08 -0.76
N VAL A 54 -6.85 -6.54 0.31
CA VAL A 54 -7.55 -5.86 1.41
C VAL A 54 -6.99 -4.45 1.55
N PRO A 55 -7.53 -3.47 0.80
CA PRO A 55 -6.88 -2.18 0.57
C PRO A 55 -7.03 -1.21 1.74
N SER A 56 -6.36 -1.50 2.85
CA SER A 56 -6.15 -0.55 3.96
C SER A 56 -4.89 -0.93 4.76
N CYS A 57 -4.32 0.05 5.46
CA CYS A 57 -2.96 -0.03 6.00
C CYS A 57 -2.70 -1.28 6.86
N VAL A 58 -3.54 -1.57 7.86
CA VAL A 58 -3.32 -2.68 8.81
C VAL A 58 -3.36 -4.04 8.11
N PRO A 59 -4.43 -4.43 7.37
CA PRO A 59 -4.48 -5.72 6.70
C PRO A 59 -3.45 -5.86 5.56
N ALA A 60 -3.23 -4.81 4.76
CA ALA A 60 -2.23 -4.85 3.70
C ALA A 60 -0.81 -5.04 4.24
N ARG A 61 -0.45 -4.37 5.34
CA ARG A 61 0.85 -4.54 5.99
C ARG A 61 0.98 -5.89 6.68
N ALA A 62 -0.11 -6.47 7.21
CA ALA A 62 -0.12 -7.84 7.69
C ALA A 62 0.17 -8.83 6.54
N ALA A 63 -0.51 -8.67 5.40
CA ALA A 63 -0.27 -9.48 4.21
C ALA A 63 1.18 -9.36 3.70
N LEU A 64 1.72 -8.13 3.64
CA LEU A 64 3.11 -7.85 3.25
C LEU A 64 4.14 -8.54 4.16
N LEU A 65 3.96 -8.44 5.48
CA LEU A 65 4.94 -8.93 6.45
C LEU A 65 4.83 -10.44 6.72
N THR A 66 3.68 -11.07 6.44
CA THR A 66 3.44 -12.49 6.72
C THR A 66 3.31 -13.35 5.47
N GLY A 67 3.03 -12.74 4.31
CA GLY A 67 2.70 -13.47 3.08
C GLY A 67 1.37 -14.24 3.17
N MET A 68 0.55 -13.98 4.20
CA MET A 68 -0.73 -14.68 4.42
C MET A 68 -1.87 -14.01 3.66
N ASP A 69 -2.80 -14.81 3.16
CA ASP A 69 -4.10 -14.30 2.70
C ASP A 69 -4.95 -13.82 3.90
N GLN A 70 -5.91 -12.96 3.63
CA GLN A 70 -6.69 -12.27 4.65
C GLN A 70 -7.48 -13.22 5.57
N GLU A 71 -8.02 -14.30 5.06
CA GLU A 71 -8.72 -15.29 5.86
C GLU A 71 -7.79 -15.98 6.87
N LYS A 72 -6.53 -16.22 6.50
CA LYS A 72 -5.54 -16.85 7.38
C LYS A 72 -4.94 -15.89 8.38
N SER A 73 -4.64 -14.67 7.94
CA SER A 73 -4.18 -13.60 8.85
C SER A 73 -5.28 -13.12 9.79
N GLY A 74 -6.55 -13.34 9.41
CA GLY A 74 -7.73 -12.86 10.11
C GLY A 74 -8.02 -11.37 9.90
N ARG A 75 -7.27 -10.68 9.03
CA ARG A 75 -7.40 -9.23 8.79
C ARG A 75 -8.19 -8.97 7.51
N VAL A 76 -9.47 -8.71 7.65
CA VAL A 76 -10.42 -8.52 6.54
C VAL A 76 -10.93 -7.09 6.42
N GLY A 77 -10.45 -6.20 7.27
CA GLY A 77 -10.74 -4.77 7.29
C GLY A 77 -9.79 -4.03 8.22
N TYR A 78 -9.99 -2.72 8.35
CA TYR A 78 -9.19 -1.89 9.24
C TYR A 78 -9.70 -1.99 10.68
N GLU A 79 -8.86 -2.43 11.58
CA GLU A 79 -9.11 -2.45 13.03
C GLU A 79 -7.78 -2.25 13.75
N ASP A 80 -7.72 -1.19 14.57
CA ASP A 80 -6.58 -0.89 15.44
C ASP A 80 -6.62 -1.71 16.72
N GLU A 81 -5.49 -1.71 17.45
CA GLU A 81 -5.35 -2.30 18.78
C GLU A 81 -5.61 -3.82 18.85
N VAL A 82 -5.62 -4.50 17.70
CA VAL A 82 -5.66 -5.96 17.64
C VAL A 82 -4.25 -6.52 17.62
N PRO A 83 -3.85 -7.38 18.58
CA PRO A 83 -2.48 -7.88 18.69
C PRO A 83 -1.99 -8.60 17.44
N TRP A 84 -0.75 -8.29 17.01
CA TRP A 84 -0.07 -8.95 15.91
C TRP A 84 0.70 -10.19 16.39
N ASN A 85 0.01 -11.31 16.53
CA ASN A 85 0.58 -12.56 17.06
C ASN A 85 1.08 -13.50 15.95
N TYR A 86 1.75 -12.92 14.93
CA TYR A 86 2.35 -13.70 13.84
C TYR A 86 3.77 -14.13 14.21
N THR A 87 4.08 -15.40 14.00
CA THR A 87 5.38 -16.00 14.31
C THR A 87 6.30 -16.08 13.09
N ASN A 88 5.72 -16.30 11.90
CA ASN A 88 6.48 -16.33 10.66
C ASN A 88 6.31 -14.99 9.92
N THR A 89 7.36 -14.18 9.91
CA THR A 89 7.34 -12.85 9.32
C THR A 89 8.57 -12.63 8.44
N LEU A 90 8.43 -11.80 7.43
CA LEU A 90 9.50 -11.45 6.50
C LEU A 90 10.79 -11.01 7.22
N PRO A 91 10.75 -10.05 8.19
CA PRO A 91 11.97 -9.66 8.89
C PRO A 91 12.56 -10.76 9.77
N GLN A 92 11.72 -11.59 10.42
CA GLN A 92 12.22 -12.73 11.20
C GLN A 92 12.94 -13.75 10.31
N THR A 93 12.39 -14.03 9.13
CA THR A 93 13.01 -14.92 8.16
C THR A 93 14.37 -14.40 7.70
N PHE A 94 14.50 -13.13 7.37
CA PHE A 94 15.79 -12.54 7.02
C PHE A 94 16.78 -12.59 8.19
N LYS A 95 16.33 -12.31 9.41
CA LYS A 95 17.16 -12.44 10.62
C LYS A 95 17.68 -13.87 10.80
N ASP A 96 16.81 -14.88 10.67
CA ASP A 96 17.17 -16.28 10.80
C ASP A 96 18.16 -16.72 9.69
N LEU A 97 18.11 -16.06 8.54
CA LEU A 97 19.05 -16.25 7.43
C LEU A 97 20.38 -15.46 7.61
N GLY A 98 20.57 -14.78 8.75
CA GLY A 98 21.81 -14.08 9.10
C GLY A 98 21.93 -12.65 8.59
N TYR A 99 20.81 -12.00 8.27
CA TYR A 99 20.77 -10.58 7.92
C TYR A 99 20.64 -9.73 9.17
N GLN A 100 21.26 -8.56 9.17
CA GLN A 100 20.92 -7.46 10.07
C GLN A 100 19.60 -6.85 9.59
N THR A 101 18.60 -6.67 10.45
CA THR A 101 17.26 -6.25 10.04
C THR A 101 16.84 -4.93 10.68
N GLU A 102 16.44 -3.97 9.85
CA GLU A 102 16.07 -2.61 10.26
C GLU A 102 14.72 -2.19 9.66
N CYS A 103 13.89 -1.50 10.45
CA CYS A 103 12.68 -0.83 9.97
C CYS A 103 12.72 0.66 10.30
N ILE A 104 12.54 1.51 9.29
CA ILE A 104 12.51 2.96 9.45
C ILE A 104 11.22 3.49 8.83
N GLY A 105 10.44 4.25 9.61
CA GLY A 105 9.18 4.85 9.22
C GLY A 105 7.96 4.03 9.65
N LYS A 106 6.93 3.92 8.78
CA LYS A 106 5.65 3.34 9.16
C LYS A 106 5.67 1.81 9.26
N MET A 107 5.24 1.30 10.40
CA MET A 107 5.06 -0.15 10.61
C MET A 107 3.59 -0.53 10.87
N HIS A 108 2.88 0.27 11.65
CA HIS A 108 1.45 0.19 11.95
C HIS A 108 1.04 -1.16 12.54
N VAL A 109 1.75 -1.57 13.58
CA VAL A 109 1.54 -2.83 14.30
C VAL A 109 1.04 -2.58 15.71
N TYR A 110 0.40 -3.58 16.32
CA TYR A 110 -0.01 -3.53 17.71
C TYR A 110 0.48 -4.77 18.48
N PRO A 111 0.95 -4.65 19.75
CA PRO A 111 1.20 -3.39 20.45
C PRO A 111 2.26 -2.52 19.72
N ASN A 112 2.15 -1.22 19.91
CA ASN A 112 3.08 -0.26 19.32
C ASN A 112 4.54 -0.68 19.60
N ARG A 113 5.45 -0.48 18.62
CA ARG A 113 6.87 -0.86 18.68
C ARG A 113 7.15 -2.36 18.76
N LYS A 114 6.15 -3.25 18.55
CA LYS A 114 6.39 -4.68 18.37
C LYS A 114 7.30 -4.90 17.17
N ARG A 115 8.48 -5.48 17.36
CA ARG A 115 9.54 -5.54 16.34
C ARG A 115 9.24 -6.46 15.16
N MET A 116 8.32 -7.40 15.29
CA MET A 116 7.95 -8.36 14.23
C MET A 116 9.14 -9.13 13.62
N GLY A 117 10.24 -9.28 14.37
CA GLY A 117 11.47 -9.92 13.90
C GLY A 117 12.60 -8.94 13.53
N PHE A 118 12.34 -7.65 13.40
CA PHE A 118 13.42 -6.66 13.23
C PHE A 118 14.34 -6.59 14.43
N ASP A 119 15.65 -6.42 14.19
CA ASP A 119 16.63 -6.16 15.24
C ASP A 119 16.43 -4.78 15.85
N HIS A 120 16.15 -3.79 15.01
CA HIS A 120 15.91 -2.43 15.40
C HIS A 120 14.79 -1.77 14.59
N VAL A 121 14.08 -0.82 15.21
CA VAL A 121 13.00 -0.05 14.59
C VAL A 121 13.07 1.42 14.98
N LEU A 122 12.96 2.31 14.00
CA LEU A 122 12.74 3.75 14.16
C LEU A 122 11.39 4.09 13.53
N LEU A 123 10.40 4.45 14.33
CA LEU A 123 9.01 4.46 13.91
C LEU A 123 8.42 5.85 13.75
N HIS A 124 7.59 5.98 12.73
CA HIS A 124 6.65 7.07 12.52
C HIS A 124 5.46 6.54 11.72
N ASP A 125 4.36 6.25 12.39
CA ASP A 125 3.17 5.66 11.77
C ASP A 125 2.23 6.71 11.14
N GLY A 126 2.63 7.96 11.13
CA GLY A 126 1.85 9.10 10.65
C GLY A 126 1.12 9.84 11.78
N TYR A 127 0.35 10.84 11.43
CA TYR A 127 -0.31 11.72 12.40
C TYR A 127 -1.70 11.18 12.76
N LEU A 128 -1.75 10.25 13.67
CA LEU A 128 -2.99 9.69 14.15
C LEU A 128 -3.59 10.59 15.25
N HIS A 129 -4.36 11.61 14.86
CA HIS A 129 -5.02 12.53 15.81
C HIS A 129 -5.86 11.80 16.88
N VAL A 130 -6.39 10.63 16.54
CA VAL A 130 -7.17 9.81 17.47
C VAL A 130 -6.33 9.37 18.66
N ASP A 131 -5.03 9.13 18.44
CA ASP A 131 -4.10 8.65 19.45
C ASP A 131 -3.63 9.74 20.41
N ARG A 132 -3.84 11.02 20.06
CA ARG A 132 -3.60 12.17 20.94
C ARG A 132 -4.71 12.45 21.95
N LYS A 133 -5.79 11.68 21.95
CA LYS A 133 -6.84 11.85 22.94
C LYS A 133 -6.29 11.57 24.33
N TYR A 134 -6.42 12.57 25.19
CA TYR A 134 -5.90 12.76 26.53
C TYR A 134 -6.24 11.67 27.57
N ASN A 135 -6.87 10.56 27.18
CA ASN A 135 -7.36 9.52 28.06
C ASN A 135 -6.70 8.14 27.83
N LYS A 136 -5.63 8.05 27.02
CA LYS A 136 -4.90 6.79 26.89
C LYS A 136 -3.86 6.66 27.98
N ALA A 137 -3.61 5.44 28.44
CA ALA A 137 -2.59 5.16 29.42
C ALA A 137 -1.20 5.59 28.93
N TYR A 138 -0.32 6.00 29.84
CA TYR A 138 1.06 6.34 29.52
C TYR A 138 1.74 5.16 28.81
N GLY A 139 2.35 5.43 27.66
CA GLY A 139 2.96 4.40 26.79
C GLY A 139 2.07 3.92 25.63
N GLU A 140 0.78 4.27 25.63
CA GLU A 140 -0.16 4.02 24.54
C GLU A 140 -0.43 5.27 23.69
N THR A 141 0.21 6.39 24.05
CA THR A 141 0.08 7.64 23.32
C THR A 141 0.97 7.64 22.08
N PHE A 142 0.51 8.30 21.03
CA PHE A 142 1.23 8.51 19.79
C PHE A 142 2.66 9.05 20.00
N GLU A 143 2.86 9.95 20.95
CA GLU A 143 4.16 10.53 21.28
C GLU A 143 5.18 9.48 21.71
N HIS A 144 4.77 8.42 22.40
CA HIS A 144 5.69 7.36 22.84
C HIS A 144 5.95 6.31 21.75
N SER A 145 5.18 6.30 20.67
CA SER A 145 5.34 5.36 19.56
C SER A 145 6.06 5.95 18.35
N SER A 146 6.36 7.27 18.34
CA SER A 146 6.96 7.98 17.22
C SER A 146 8.35 8.52 17.54
N ASP A 147 9.39 7.90 16.97
CA ASP A 147 10.77 8.38 17.06
C ASP A 147 10.97 9.70 16.28
N TYR A 148 10.16 9.94 15.24
CA TYR A 148 10.19 11.19 14.50
C TYR A 148 9.73 12.39 15.34
N LEU A 149 8.68 12.23 16.16
CA LEU A 149 8.24 13.32 17.05
C LEU A 149 9.28 13.67 18.10
N ASP A 150 9.93 12.66 18.68
CA ASP A 150 11.02 12.89 19.62
C ASP A 150 12.19 13.61 18.95
N TRP A 151 12.53 13.22 17.73
CA TRP A 151 13.57 13.87 16.96
C TRP A 151 13.23 15.34 16.65
N ILE A 152 12.00 15.65 16.19
CA ILE A 152 11.62 17.03 15.87
C ILE A 152 11.63 17.94 17.10
N LYS A 153 11.25 17.41 18.26
CA LYS A 153 11.33 18.14 19.54
C LYS A 153 12.78 18.42 19.95
N GLN A 154 13.71 17.51 19.66
CA GLN A 154 15.14 17.74 19.88
C GLN A 154 15.70 18.82 18.96
N GLU A 155 15.24 18.87 17.70
CA GLU A 155 15.71 19.83 16.70
C GLU A 155 15.14 21.26 16.89
N LEU A 156 13.85 21.36 17.26
CA LEU A 156 13.10 22.61 17.27
C LEU A 156 12.68 23.09 18.67
N GLY A 157 12.83 22.25 19.69
CA GLY A 157 12.41 22.52 21.07
C GLY A 157 11.18 21.71 21.49
N SER A 158 10.97 21.61 22.81
CA SER A 158 9.93 20.77 23.41
C SER A 158 8.51 21.12 22.99
N ASP A 159 8.29 22.37 22.57
CA ASP A 159 6.98 22.88 22.17
C ASP A 159 6.68 22.65 20.67
N ALA A 160 7.60 22.03 19.93
CA ALA A 160 7.40 21.75 18.51
C ALA A 160 6.21 20.80 18.32
N ASP A 161 5.22 21.29 17.60
CA ASP A 161 4.05 20.53 17.18
C ASP A 161 3.84 20.68 15.67
N ILE A 162 3.99 19.58 14.96
CA ILE A 162 3.89 19.54 13.50
C ILE A 162 2.48 19.36 12.97
N ILE A 163 1.50 19.24 13.84
CA ILE A 163 0.07 19.08 13.50
C ILE A 163 -0.77 20.27 13.94
N ASP A 164 -0.15 21.35 14.35
CA ASP A 164 -0.80 22.63 14.67
C ASP A 164 -1.55 23.25 13.49
N ASP A 165 -1.23 22.82 12.26
CA ASP A 165 -1.95 23.22 11.06
C ASP A 165 -3.42 22.76 11.03
N GLY A 166 -3.79 21.83 11.92
CA GLY A 166 -5.14 21.26 12.02
C GLY A 166 -5.51 20.32 10.87
N ALA A 167 -4.59 19.99 9.97
CA ALA A 167 -4.83 19.02 8.92
C ALA A 167 -4.96 17.61 9.52
N ASN A 168 -5.98 16.85 9.10
CA ASN A 168 -6.29 15.54 9.67
C ASN A 168 -5.80 14.40 8.77
N CYS A 169 -5.38 13.30 9.39
CA CYS A 169 -4.90 12.10 8.70
C CYS A 169 -5.97 11.37 7.84
N ASN A 170 -7.22 11.78 7.90
CA ASN A 170 -8.32 11.24 7.10
C ASN A 170 -9.15 12.33 6.40
N SER A 171 -8.51 13.44 6.04
CA SER A 171 -9.11 14.57 5.33
C SER A 171 -8.58 14.64 3.90
N TRP A 172 -9.39 15.19 2.99
CA TRP A 172 -8.97 15.65 1.67
C TRP A 172 -8.52 17.12 1.67
N ASP A 173 -8.53 17.79 2.84
CA ASP A 173 -8.02 19.16 3.00
C ASP A 173 -6.49 19.20 2.82
N VAL A 174 -6.02 20.35 2.38
CA VAL A 174 -4.61 20.55 2.00
C VAL A 174 -4.00 21.70 2.77
N ARG A 175 -2.87 21.46 3.38
CA ARG A 175 -1.99 22.48 3.94
C ARG A 175 -0.55 22.15 3.61
N PRO A 176 0.14 22.96 2.78
CA PRO A 176 1.57 22.77 2.55
C PRO A 176 2.35 22.77 3.88
N PHE A 177 3.37 21.94 3.96
CA PHE A 177 4.22 21.82 5.15
C PHE A 177 4.89 23.14 5.50
N GLU A 178 4.69 23.62 6.72
CA GLU A 178 5.08 24.99 7.14
C GLU A 178 6.53 25.09 7.57
N LEU A 179 7.13 23.97 8.02
CA LEU A 179 8.53 23.94 8.44
C LEU A 179 9.45 23.77 7.21
N PRO A 180 10.76 24.09 7.33
CA PRO A 180 11.74 23.76 6.31
C PRO A 180 11.68 22.27 5.93
N GLU A 181 11.77 21.98 4.63
CA GLU A 181 11.62 20.62 4.04
C GLU A 181 12.44 19.55 4.76
N LYS A 182 13.65 19.88 5.24
CA LYS A 182 14.51 18.94 5.98
C LYS A 182 13.84 18.32 7.21
N TYR A 183 12.81 18.98 7.75
CA TYR A 183 12.01 18.48 8.87
C TYR A 183 10.81 17.64 8.46
N HIS A 184 10.51 17.55 7.16
CA HIS A 184 9.42 16.72 6.70
C HIS A 184 9.70 15.23 7.00
N PRO A 185 8.69 14.44 7.41
CA PRO A 185 8.92 13.04 7.78
C PRO A 185 9.50 12.20 6.63
N THR A 186 9.17 12.50 5.36
CA THR A 186 9.82 11.87 4.20
C THR A 186 11.34 12.07 4.21
N ASN A 187 11.82 13.29 4.50
CA ASN A 187 13.26 13.59 4.62
C ASN A 187 13.90 12.87 5.81
N TRP A 188 13.16 12.80 6.93
CA TRP A 188 13.64 12.11 8.13
C TRP A 188 13.82 10.61 7.88
N ILE A 189 12.86 9.93 7.28
CA ILE A 189 12.95 8.50 6.93
C ILE A 189 14.19 8.21 6.08
N VAL A 190 14.43 9.02 5.05
CA VAL A 190 15.61 8.86 4.19
C VAL A 190 16.90 9.16 4.95
N SER A 191 16.92 10.21 5.79
CA SER A 191 18.10 10.56 6.59
C SER A 191 18.47 9.48 7.59
N GLU A 192 17.48 8.88 8.27
CA GLU A 192 17.72 7.77 9.19
C GLU A 192 18.15 6.50 8.44
N SER A 193 17.60 6.25 7.24
CA SER A 193 18.03 5.15 6.38
C SER A 193 19.50 5.30 5.95
N ILE A 194 19.93 6.49 5.59
CA ILE A 194 21.34 6.78 5.29
C ILE A 194 22.22 6.62 6.55
N ARG A 195 21.72 7.04 7.73
CA ARG A 195 22.43 6.81 9.01
C ARG A 195 22.58 5.32 9.32
N PHE A 196 21.57 4.51 9.06
CA PHE A 196 21.66 3.05 9.19
C PHE A 196 22.77 2.51 8.30
N LEU A 197 22.83 2.88 7.00
CA LEU A 197 23.88 2.45 6.09
C LEU A 197 25.29 2.77 6.61
N LYS A 198 25.46 3.90 7.31
CA LYS A 198 26.75 4.29 7.94
C LYS A 198 27.12 3.46 9.17
N ARG A 199 26.13 3.02 9.93
CA ARG A 199 26.31 2.38 11.26
C ARG A 199 26.17 0.87 11.25
N ARG A 200 25.67 0.29 10.13
CA ARG A 200 25.48 -1.15 10.01
C ARG A 200 26.78 -1.92 10.21
N ASP A 201 26.69 -3.17 10.58
CA ASP A 201 27.82 -4.08 10.51
C ASP A 201 28.10 -4.39 9.03
N PRO A 202 29.28 -4.02 8.49
CA PRO A 202 29.60 -4.26 7.07
C PRO A 202 29.93 -5.73 6.77
N SER A 203 30.09 -6.57 7.78
CA SER A 203 30.48 -7.98 7.62
C SER A 203 29.29 -8.91 7.32
N VAL A 204 28.03 -8.42 7.50
CA VAL A 204 26.82 -9.18 7.26
C VAL A 204 25.88 -8.43 6.30
N PRO A 205 25.09 -9.13 5.48
CA PRO A 205 24.08 -8.48 4.65
C PRO A 205 22.96 -7.88 5.51
N PHE A 206 22.24 -6.92 4.98
CA PHE A 206 21.13 -6.31 5.69
C PHE A 206 19.79 -6.42 4.93
N PHE A 207 18.70 -6.44 5.71
CA PHE A 207 17.34 -6.21 5.25
C PHE A 207 16.83 -4.90 5.87
N LEU A 208 16.65 -3.88 5.03
CA LEU A 208 16.11 -2.58 5.41
C LEU A 208 14.69 -2.43 4.88
N LYS A 209 13.70 -2.23 5.76
CA LYS A 209 12.37 -1.75 5.40
C LYS A 209 12.32 -0.25 5.59
N MET A 210 12.32 0.51 4.49
CA MET A 210 12.10 1.95 4.45
C MET A 210 10.64 2.22 4.10
N SER A 211 9.87 2.79 5.03
CA SER A 211 8.42 2.85 4.92
C SER A 211 7.89 4.26 5.14
N PHE A 212 7.44 4.89 4.06
CA PHE A 212 6.86 6.23 4.07
C PHE A 212 5.40 6.18 4.51
N GLU A 213 4.98 7.13 5.34
CA GLU A 213 3.57 7.36 5.66
C GLU A 213 2.87 8.21 4.60
N LYS A 214 3.62 8.87 3.72
CA LYS A 214 3.12 9.64 2.58
C LYS A 214 2.98 8.74 1.34
N PRO A 215 2.07 9.11 0.39
CA PRO A 215 1.20 10.30 0.32
C PRO A 215 -0.10 10.23 1.14
N HIS A 216 -0.23 9.34 2.11
CA HIS A 216 -1.38 9.33 3.04
C HIS A 216 -1.57 10.72 3.68
N ALA A 217 -2.82 11.14 3.88
CA ALA A 217 -3.13 12.39 4.57
C ALA A 217 -2.49 12.44 6.00
N PRO A 218 -2.19 13.61 6.54
CA PRO A 218 -2.51 14.95 6.02
C PRO A 218 -1.79 15.26 4.72
N LEU A 219 -2.49 15.93 3.80
CA LEU A 219 -1.92 16.31 2.50
C LEU A 219 -1.10 17.59 2.66
N ASN A 220 0.14 17.42 3.10
CA ASN A 220 1.04 18.51 3.49
C ASN A 220 2.41 18.44 2.79
N PRO A 221 2.46 18.44 1.45
CA PRO A 221 3.74 18.48 0.74
C PRO A 221 4.53 19.74 1.07
N PRO A 222 5.86 19.72 0.97
CA PRO A 222 6.63 20.95 0.95
C PRO A 222 6.16 21.85 -0.20
N LYS A 223 6.13 23.17 0.04
CA LYS A 223 5.51 24.15 -0.87
C LYS A 223 5.97 24.06 -2.31
N TYR A 224 7.26 23.80 -2.55
CA TYR A 224 7.82 23.67 -3.90
C TYR A 224 7.09 22.57 -4.71
N PHE A 225 6.87 21.40 -4.12
CA PHE A 225 6.21 20.28 -4.79
C PHE A 225 4.70 20.51 -4.96
N TYR A 226 4.07 21.24 -4.04
CA TYR A 226 2.69 21.64 -4.16
C TYR A 226 2.48 22.60 -5.34
N ASP A 227 3.29 23.68 -5.40
CA ASP A 227 3.20 24.69 -6.45
C ASP A 227 3.43 24.08 -7.84
N LEU A 228 4.38 23.14 -7.98
CA LEU A 228 4.65 22.43 -9.22
C LEU A 228 3.37 21.85 -9.86
N TYR A 229 2.51 21.26 -9.04
CA TYR A 229 1.28 20.64 -9.51
C TYR A 229 0.11 21.61 -9.61
N MET A 230 0.05 22.65 -8.78
CA MET A 230 -0.93 23.73 -8.96
C MET A 230 -0.79 24.41 -10.30
N ASP A 231 0.43 24.55 -10.80
CA ASP A 231 0.73 25.13 -12.13
C ASP A 231 0.47 24.11 -13.26
N LYS A 232 0.75 22.82 -13.02
CA LYS A 232 0.68 21.77 -14.03
C LYS A 232 -0.74 21.22 -14.26
N LEU A 233 -1.56 21.13 -13.21
CA LEU A 233 -2.95 20.65 -13.28
C LEU A 233 -3.86 21.66 -13.98
N GLY A 234 -4.49 21.21 -15.06
CA GLY A 234 -5.54 21.93 -15.77
C GLY A 234 -6.92 21.84 -15.10
N ASP A 235 -7.94 21.61 -15.91
CA ASP A 235 -9.29 21.27 -15.42
C ASP A 235 -9.32 19.84 -14.87
N VAL A 236 -9.78 19.69 -13.65
CA VAL A 236 -9.86 18.41 -12.90
C VAL A 236 -11.30 17.96 -12.69
N SER A 237 -12.25 18.49 -13.45
CA SER A 237 -13.67 18.12 -13.37
C SER A 237 -13.98 16.76 -13.99
N ASP A 238 -13.08 16.22 -14.82
CA ASP A 238 -13.24 14.94 -15.51
C ASP A 238 -12.73 13.79 -14.61
N LEU A 239 -13.50 13.50 -13.57
CA LEU A 239 -13.31 12.33 -12.71
C LEU A 239 -13.91 11.09 -13.39
N HIS A 240 -13.37 9.91 -13.07
CA HIS A 240 -13.97 8.65 -13.51
C HIS A 240 -15.27 8.40 -12.74
N ILE A 241 -16.40 8.75 -13.36
CA ILE A 241 -17.74 8.59 -12.79
C ILE A 241 -18.48 7.52 -13.61
N GLY A 242 -18.99 6.52 -12.93
CA GLY A 242 -19.71 5.42 -13.55
C GLY A 242 -21.17 5.74 -13.85
N ASN A 243 -21.76 5.01 -14.81
CA ASN A 243 -23.19 5.09 -15.11
C ASN A 243 -24.09 4.47 -14.01
N TRP A 244 -23.47 3.88 -13.01
CA TRP A 244 -24.09 3.22 -11.86
C TRP A 244 -24.08 4.07 -10.58
N GLU A 245 -23.54 5.27 -10.66
CA GLU A 245 -23.36 6.15 -9.51
C GLU A 245 -24.47 7.21 -9.45
N GLU A 246 -25.06 7.36 -8.29
CA GLU A 246 -25.96 8.46 -8.02
C GLU A 246 -25.18 9.68 -7.49
N LEU A 247 -25.46 10.84 -8.07
CA LEU A 247 -24.89 12.12 -7.66
C LEU A 247 -25.40 12.51 -6.26
N GLU A 248 -24.57 12.34 -5.24
CA GLU A 248 -24.76 13.03 -3.98
C GLU A 248 -24.10 14.42 -4.05
N GLU A 249 -24.91 15.47 -4.22
CA GLU A 249 -24.42 16.84 -4.39
C GLU A 249 -23.81 17.48 -3.12
N LYS A 250 -23.81 16.79 -1.98
CA LYS A 250 -23.36 17.37 -0.70
C LYS A 250 -22.25 16.58 -0.05
N ILE A 251 -21.12 17.26 0.13
CA ILE A 251 -20.11 16.81 1.07
C ILE A 251 -20.45 17.34 2.45
N PRO A 252 -20.76 16.45 3.40
CA PRO A 252 -21.14 16.86 4.75
C PRO A 252 -19.94 17.33 5.59
N SER A 253 -18.71 16.98 5.26
CA SER A 253 -17.51 17.35 6.03
C SER A 253 -16.21 17.09 5.25
N LEU A 254 -15.09 17.68 5.71
CA LEU A 254 -13.73 17.41 5.21
C LEU A 254 -13.29 15.94 5.37
N TYR A 255 -14.01 15.17 6.18
CA TYR A 255 -13.73 13.76 6.45
C TYR A 255 -14.66 12.82 5.70
N ALA A 256 -15.55 13.34 4.86
CA ALA A 256 -16.47 12.52 4.10
C ALA A 256 -15.70 11.50 3.24
N LYS A 257 -16.20 10.28 3.23
CA LYS A 257 -15.66 9.20 2.39
C LYS A 257 -16.25 9.23 0.98
N ARG A 258 -17.39 9.91 0.81
CA ARG A 258 -18.17 9.95 -0.43
C ARG A 258 -18.75 11.34 -0.65
N GLY A 259 -18.85 11.75 -1.89
CA GLY A 259 -19.51 12.97 -2.34
C GLY A 259 -18.66 13.77 -3.34
N LYS A 260 -19.27 14.82 -3.92
CA LYS A 260 -18.62 15.71 -4.87
C LYS A 260 -18.03 16.93 -4.16
N ILE A 261 -16.74 17.18 -4.32
CA ILE A 261 -16.08 18.39 -3.82
C ILE A 261 -15.97 19.45 -4.93
N PRO A 262 -15.85 20.75 -4.58
CA PRO A 262 -15.60 21.79 -5.57
C PRO A 262 -14.34 21.52 -6.38
N ALA A 263 -14.36 21.85 -7.69
CA ALA A 263 -13.25 21.58 -8.59
C ALA A 263 -11.91 22.18 -8.13
N ASP A 264 -11.94 23.35 -7.50
CA ASP A 264 -10.74 23.97 -6.93
C ASP A 264 -10.20 23.22 -5.70
N ALA A 265 -11.06 22.61 -4.89
CA ALA A 265 -10.67 21.74 -3.79
C ALA A 265 -10.09 20.41 -4.32
N GLN A 266 -10.71 19.84 -5.36
CA GLN A 266 -10.22 18.66 -6.06
C GLN A 266 -8.82 18.92 -6.64
N LYS A 267 -8.63 20.05 -7.31
CA LYS A 267 -7.32 20.44 -7.85
C LYS A 267 -6.25 20.55 -6.76
N ARG A 268 -6.58 21.21 -5.63
CA ARG A 268 -5.64 21.32 -4.49
C ARG A 268 -5.28 19.95 -3.92
N MET A 269 -6.28 19.07 -3.76
CA MET A 269 -6.07 17.71 -3.24
C MET A 269 -5.12 16.91 -4.16
N LEU A 270 -5.37 16.91 -5.47
CA LEU A 270 -4.50 16.23 -6.45
C LEU A 270 -3.10 16.84 -6.49
N ALA A 271 -2.98 18.17 -6.45
CA ALA A 271 -1.69 18.85 -6.42
C ALA A 271 -0.87 18.46 -5.20
N ALA A 272 -1.49 18.37 -4.04
CA ALA A 272 -0.82 17.97 -2.81
C ALA A 272 -0.43 16.48 -2.84
N TYR A 273 -1.32 15.60 -3.30
CA TYR A 273 -1.07 14.17 -3.41
C TYR A 273 0.11 13.87 -4.35
N TYR A 274 0.09 14.40 -5.57
CA TYR A 274 1.20 14.21 -6.51
C TYR A 274 2.48 14.92 -6.06
N GLY A 275 2.35 16.07 -5.39
CA GLY A 275 3.47 16.78 -4.77
C GLY A 275 4.19 15.94 -3.71
N LEU A 276 3.44 15.22 -2.86
CA LEU A 276 4.02 14.29 -1.89
C LEU A 276 4.76 13.13 -2.58
N ILE A 277 4.22 12.61 -3.67
CA ILE A 277 4.85 11.51 -4.43
C ILE A 277 6.15 11.96 -5.09
N THR A 278 6.14 13.12 -5.78
CA THR A 278 7.36 13.69 -6.36
C THR A 278 8.40 14.03 -5.28
N HIS A 279 7.97 14.44 -4.11
CA HIS A 279 8.87 14.63 -2.98
C HIS A 279 9.52 13.31 -2.52
N ILE A 280 8.76 12.21 -2.44
CA ILE A 280 9.33 10.88 -2.17
C ILE A 280 10.34 10.50 -3.25
N ASP A 281 10.00 10.68 -4.52
CA ASP A 281 10.89 10.41 -5.66
C ASP A 281 12.21 11.16 -5.56
N ASN A 282 12.16 12.45 -5.23
CA ASN A 282 13.34 13.28 -4.99
C ASN A 282 14.19 12.75 -3.83
N GLN A 283 13.57 12.36 -2.72
CA GLN A 283 14.28 11.81 -1.58
C GLN A 283 14.85 10.40 -1.84
N LEU A 284 14.21 9.59 -2.70
CA LEU A 284 14.76 8.32 -3.18
C LEU A 284 16.02 8.54 -4.03
N SER A 285 16.07 9.60 -4.87
CA SER A 285 17.31 9.97 -5.58
C SER A 285 18.46 10.23 -4.62
N ARG A 286 18.22 11.00 -3.54
CA ARG A 286 19.20 11.24 -2.48
C ARG A 286 19.66 9.95 -1.80
N PHE A 287 18.72 9.02 -1.56
CA PHE A 287 19.02 7.74 -0.94
C PHE A 287 19.89 6.86 -1.86
N LEU A 288 19.55 6.76 -3.14
CA LEU A 288 20.33 5.97 -4.12
C LEU A 288 21.75 6.52 -4.25
N THR A 289 21.94 7.85 -4.28
CA THR A 289 23.26 8.45 -4.27
C THR A 289 24.08 7.99 -3.05
N ALA A 290 23.48 7.97 -1.86
CA ALA A 290 24.16 7.48 -0.67
C ALA A 290 24.47 5.96 -0.74
N VAL A 291 23.57 5.15 -1.29
CA VAL A 291 23.82 3.71 -1.48
C VAL A 291 25.01 3.49 -2.40
N GLU A 292 25.12 4.27 -3.48
CA GLU A 292 26.24 4.24 -4.42
C GLU A 292 27.55 4.69 -3.75
N GLU A 293 27.54 5.82 -3.00
CA GLU A 293 28.71 6.31 -2.24
C GLU A 293 29.26 5.30 -1.22
N PHE A 294 28.43 4.38 -0.74
CA PHE A 294 28.83 3.29 0.17
C PHE A 294 29.23 1.99 -0.57
N ASP A 295 29.35 2.00 -1.88
CA ASP A 295 29.65 0.81 -2.72
C ASP A 295 28.66 -0.35 -2.50
N LEU A 296 27.37 -0.02 -2.29
CA LEU A 296 26.34 -1.03 -2.00
C LEU A 296 25.40 -1.30 -3.17
N LEU A 297 25.36 -0.42 -4.16
CA LEU A 297 24.33 -0.39 -5.19
C LEU A 297 24.29 -1.72 -5.98
N GLU A 298 25.43 -2.21 -6.44
CA GLU A 298 25.52 -3.44 -7.24
C GLU A 298 25.25 -4.73 -6.45
N ASN A 299 25.35 -4.69 -5.12
CA ASN A 299 25.05 -5.85 -4.26
C ASN A 299 23.75 -5.66 -3.47
N THR A 300 22.77 -4.96 -4.04
CA THR A 300 21.50 -4.68 -3.38
C THR A 300 20.31 -4.90 -4.30
N ILE A 301 19.32 -5.65 -3.82
CA ILE A 301 18.01 -5.80 -4.44
C ILE A 301 17.04 -4.84 -3.76
N PHE A 302 16.37 -4.00 -4.54
CA PHE A 302 15.32 -3.10 -4.05
C PHE A 302 13.97 -3.62 -4.49
N TRP A 303 12.99 -3.59 -3.58
CA TRP A 303 11.59 -3.80 -3.91
C TRP A 303 10.78 -2.58 -3.49
N PHE A 304 10.11 -1.95 -4.45
CA PHE A 304 9.18 -0.85 -4.22
C PHE A 304 7.76 -1.37 -4.27
N VAL A 305 6.90 -0.94 -3.33
CA VAL A 305 5.49 -1.30 -3.29
C VAL A 305 4.68 -0.30 -2.48
N SER A 306 3.42 -0.04 -2.88
CA SER A 306 2.44 0.61 -2.01
C SER A 306 1.63 -0.43 -1.24
N ASP A 307 1.14 -0.08 -0.05
CA ASP A 307 0.24 -0.95 0.71
C ASP A 307 -1.19 -0.95 0.16
N HIS A 308 -1.69 0.16 -0.34
CA HIS A 308 -2.95 0.34 -1.07
C HIS A 308 -2.94 1.67 -1.83
N GLY A 309 -3.97 1.93 -2.64
CA GLY A 309 -4.14 3.19 -3.33
C GLY A 309 -5.09 4.16 -2.62
N ASP A 310 -5.63 5.12 -3.39
CA ASP A 310 -6.61 6.14 -2.98
C ASP A 310 -7.61 6.40 -4.12
N GLN A 311 -8.88 6.61 -3.80
CA GLN A 311 -9.90 6.95 -4.79
C GLN A 311 -9.77 8.38 -5.33
N LEU A 312 -9.27 9.32 -4.54
CA LEU A 312 -9.03 10.72 -4.93
C LEU A 312 -10.22 11.43 -5.58
N GLY A 313 -11.43 11.03 -5.24
CA GLY A 313 -12.68 11.58 -5.80
C GLY A 313 -13.26 10.78 -6.97
N GLU A 314 -12.54 9.82 -7.53
CA GLU A 314 -13.12 8.89 -8.51
C GLU A 314 -14.28 8.13 -7.89
N HIS A 315 -15.33 7.91 -8.67
CA HIS A 315 -16.59 7.32 -8.18
C HIS A 315 -17.22 8.09 -7.01
N TYR A 316 -16.94 9.41 -6.91
CA TYR A 316 -17.30 10.24 -5.75
C TYR A 316 -16.76 9.70 -4.42
N LEU A 317 -15.69 8.89 -4.44
CA LEU A 317 -15.10 8.24 -3.27
C LEU A 317 -13.73 8.84 -2.94
N PHE A 318 -13.41 8.85 -1.65
CA PHE A 318 -12.12 9.31 -1.13
C PHE A 318 -11.46 8.24 -0.29
N ARG A 319 -10.14 8.22 -0.33
CA ARG A 319 -9.30 7.29 0.44
C ARG A 319 -9.40 5.84 -0.07
N LYS A 320 -9.44 4.88 0.81
CA LYS A 320 -9.26 3.44 0.59
C LYS A 320 -10.38 2.60 1.20
N GLY A 321 -10.27 1.28 1.02
CA GLY A 321 -11.23 0.30 1.54
C GLY A 321 -12.31 -0.07 0.53
N TYR A 322 -12.29 0.51 -0.66
CA TYR A 322 -13.22 0.20 -1.75
C TYR A 322 -12.62 -0.81 -2.72
N PRO A 323 -13.43 -1.61 -3.42
CA PRO A 323 -12.95 -2.65 -4.34
C PRO A 323 -12.52 -2.14 -5.72
N TYR A 324 -12.48 -0.81 -5.92
CA TYR A 324 -12.17 -0.18 -7.20
C TYR A 324 -10.68 0.03 -7.41
N GLN A 325 -10.27 0.16 -8.69
CA GLN A 325 -8.86 0.23 -9.10
C GLN A 325 -8.05 1.29 -8.36
N GLY A 326 -8.63 2.48 -8.15
CA GLY A 326 -7.96 3.55 -7.39
C GLY A 326 -7.48 3.12 -6.01
N SER A 327 -8.24 2.23 -5.35
CA SER A 327 -7.93 1.73 -4.00
C SER A 327 -7.08 0.45 -3.99
N ILE A 328 -7.34 -0.50 -4.92
CA ILE A 328 -6.75 -1.84 -4.87
C ILE A 328 -5.50 -2.00 -5.73
N LYS A 329 -5.37 -1.27 -6.84
CA LYS A 329 -4.23 -1.37 -7.75
C LYS A 329 -3.08 -0.51 -7.23
N ILE A 330 -1.90 -1.12 -7.07
CA ILE A 330 -0.74 -0.50 -6.45
C ILE A 330 0.47 -0.52 -7.39
N PRO A 331 1.38 0.47 -7.30
CA PRO A 331 2.66 0.38 -7.97
C PRO A 331 3.53 -0.68 -7.29
N ALA A 332 4.21 -1.49 -8.08
CA ALA A 332 5.21 -2.42 -7.59
C ALA A 332 6.30 -2.66 -8.64
N PHE A 333 7.55 -2.62 -8.23
CA PHE A 333 8.69 -2.96 -9.08
C PHE A 333 9.88 -3.46 -8.25
N ILE A 334 10.77 -4.19 -8.91
CA ILE A 334 12.07 -4.58 -8.37
C ILE A 334 13.14 -3.81 -9.15
N PHE A 335 14.09 -3.19 -8.46
CA PHE A 335 15.28 -2.60 -9.03
C PHE A 335 16.49 -3.44 -8.62
N ASP A 336 17.20 -3.95 -9.61
CA ASP A 336 18.35 -4.87 -9.47
C ASP A 336 19.51 -4.34 -10.32
N PRO A 337 20.19 -3.28 -9.86
CA PRO A 337 21.25 -2.63 -10.65
C PRO A 337 22.47 -3.54 -10.89
N GLY A 338 22.77 -4.43 -9.97
CA GLY A 338 23.85 -5.41 -10.11
C GLY A 338 23.49 -6.65 -10.94
N ASN A 339 22.26 -6.72 -11.49
CA ASN A 339 21.76 -7.86 -12.23
C ASN A 339 21.91 -9.20 -11.47
N LEU A 340 21.69 -9.18 -10.17
CA LEU A 340 21.82 -10.33 -9.27
C LEU A 340 20.75 -11.41 -9.54
N ILE A 341 19.55 -10.96 -9.97
CA ILE A 341 18.43 -11.84 -10.31
C ILE A 341 18.62 -12.46 -11.70
N ALA A 342 19.20 -11.69 -12.64
CA ALA A 342 19.43 -12.09 -14.03
C ALA A 342 18.16 -12.54 -14.78
N GLY A 343 16.99 -12.04 -14.39
CA GLY A 343 15.72 -12.29 -15.07
C GLY A 343 15.65 -11.59 -16.43
N THR A 344 14.90 -12.17 -17.35
CA THR A 344 14.80 -11.69 -18.75
C THR A 344 13.55 -10.90 -19.03
N LYS A 345 12.49 -11.02 -18.19
CA LYS A 345 11.18 -10.38 -18.40
C LYS A 345 11.09 -9.11 -17.56
N LYS A 346 11.33 -7.94 -18.17
CA LYS A 346 11.38 -6.65 -17.48
C LYS A 346 9.99 -6.04 -17.18
N SER A 347 8.97 -6.36 -17.97
CA SER A 347 7.57 -5.99 -17.73
C SER A 347 6.75 -7.26 -17.49
N VAL A 348 6.02 -7.30 -16.38
CA VAL A 348 5.21 -8.44 -15.91
C VAL A 348 3.74 -8.00 -15.86
N THR A 349 2.93 -8.63 -16.69
CA THR A 349 1.49 -8.32 -16.82
C THR A 349 0.59 -9.26 -16.01
N GLN A 350 1.15 -10.32 -15.42
CA GLN A 350 0.42 -11.27 -14.59
C GLN A 350 -0.04 -10.63 -13.28
N LEU A 351 -1.15 -11.15 -12.73
CA LEU A 351 -1.70 -10.69 -11.45
C LEU A 351 -0.73 -10.99 -10.30
N VAL A 352 -0.24 -9.95 -9.65
CA VAL A 352 0.64 -10.04 -8.47
C VAL A 352 -0.10 -9.45 -7.27
N LYS A 353 0.04 -10.10 -6.11
CA LYS A 353 -0.54 -9.62 -4.84
C LYS A 353 0.55 -9.13 -3.89
N ILE A 354 0.20 -8.25 -2.97
CA ILE A 354 1.12 -7.78 -1.94
C ILE A 354 1.71 -8.92 -1.09
N GLN A 355 0.99 -10.03 -0.90
CA GLN A 355 1.47 -11.24 -0.24
C GLN A 355 2.66 -11.89 -0.94
N ASP A 356 2.80 -11.68 -2.25
CA ASP A 356 3.86 -12.26 -3.07
C ASP A 356 5.24 -11.66 -2.77
N VAL A 357 5.28 -10.49 -2.13
CA VAL A 357 6.53 -9.79 -1.78
C VAL A 357 7.40 -10.63 -0.85
N PHE A 358 6.81 -11.22 0.17
CA PHE A 358 7.57 -12.00 1.16
C PHE A 358 8.30 -13.20 0.51
N PRO A 359 7.62 -14.19 -0.09
CA PRO A 359 8.32 -15.35 -0.66
C PRO A 359 9.26 -14.96 -1.79
N SER A 360 8.94 -13.89 -2.53
CA SER A 360 9.81 -13.41 -3.62
C SER A 360 11.12 -12.85 -3.10
N LEU A 361 11.07 -11.92 -2.11
CA LEU A 361 12.30 -11.32 -1.58
C LEU A 361 13.23 -12.36 -0.99
N VAL A 362 12.69 -13.33 -0.25
CA VAL A 362 13.52 -14.41 0.31
C VAL A 362 14.14 -15.24 -0.79
N GLU A 363 13.36 -15.72 -1.76
CA GLU A 363 13.90 -16.56 -2.84
C GLU A 363 14.90 -15.82 -3.73
N LEU A 364 14.62 -14.55 -4.07
CA LEU A 364 15.52 -13.75 -4.92
C LEU A 364 16.85 -13.42 -4.23
N ALA A 365 16.83 -13.17 -2.93
CA ALA A 365 18.03 -12.80 -2.19
C ALA A 365 18.87 -13.99 -1.73
N THR A 366 18.25 -15.16 -1.49
CA THR A 366 18.92 -16.27 -0.81
C THR A 366 18.83 -17.59 -1.55
N GLY A 367 17.93 -17.72 -2.51
CA GLY A 367 17.57 -18.98 -3.16
C GLY A 367 16.68 -19.90 -2.32
N GLU A 368 16.41 -19.54 -1.06
CA GLU A 368 15.54 -20.32 -0.16
C GLU A 368 14.07 -20.10 -0.50
N LYS A 369 13.27 -21.15 -0.43
CA LYS A 369 11.82 -21.08 -0.58
C LYS A 369 11.15 -21.10 0.78
N VAL A 370 10.17 -20.23 0.96
CA VAL A 370 9.34 -20.16 2.16
C VAL A 370 7.89 -20.49 1.83
N GLU A 371 7.22 -21.18 2.73
CA GLU A 371 5.80 -21.50 2.58
C GLU A 371 4.95 -20.32 3.08
N THR A 372 4.20 -19.72 2.18
CA THR A 372 3.23 -18.65 2.43
C THR A 372 2.03 -18.82 1.50
N ASP A 373 0.97 -18.02 1.66
CA ASP A 373 -0.14 -17.98 0.69
C ASP A 373 0.23 -17.16 -0.56
N GLY A 374 1.23 -16.27 -0.43
CA GLY A 374 1.86 -15.60 -1.58
C GLY A 374 2.67 -16.58 -2.43
N LYS A 375 2.90 -16.20 -3.68
CA LYS A 375 3.74 -16.95 -4.63
C LYS A 375 4.96 -16.12 -5.00
N SER A 376 6.14 -16.73 -5.01
CA SER A 376 7.33 -16.03 -5.49
C SER A 376 7.19 -15.65 -6.96
N VAL A 377 7.42 -14.37 -7.25
CA VAL A 377 7.39 -13.85 -8.64
C VAL A 377 8.59 -14.27 -9.46
N ARG A 378 9.57 -14.96 -8.87
CA ARG A 378 10.81 -15.34 -9.56
C ARG A 378 10.54 -15.98 -10.91
N GLN A 379 9.60 -16.95 -11.00
CA GLN A 379 9.26 -17.59 -12.27
C GLN A 379 8.79 -16.59 -13.35
N LEU A 380 8.04 -15.53 -12.96
CA LEU A 380 7.56 -14.51 -13.89
C LEU A 380 8.72 -13.72 -14.51
N LEU A 381 9.76 -13.43 -13.71
CA LEU A 381 10.94 -12.68 -14.16
C LEU A 381 11.75 -13.46 -15.21
N PHE A 382 11.58 -14.80 -15.29
CA PHE A 382 12.18 -15.67 -16.31
C PHE A 382 11.21 -16.04 -17.45
N GLY A 383 9.98 -15.46 -17.45
CA GLY A 383 8.99 -15.73 -18.50
C GLY A 383 8.25 -17.07 -18.33
N GLU A 384 8.27 -17.64 -17.14
CA GLU A 384 7.60 -18.91 -16.82
C GLU A 384 6.23 -18.60 -16.19
N PHE A 385 5.16 -18.64 -17.00
CA PHE A 385 3.81 -18.27 -16.55
C PHE A 385 2.91 -19.46 -16.20
N ALA A 386 3.34 -20.69 -16.52
CA ALA A 386 2.56 -21.90 -16.26
C ALA A 386 2.24 -22.07 -14.77
N GLY A 387 0.97 -22.30 -14.43
CA GLY A 387 0.51 -22.46 -13.06
C GLY A 387 0.50 -21.18 -12.22
N TRP A 388 0.72 -20.02 -12.84
CA TRP A 388 0.50 -18.75 -12.17
C TRP A 388 -1.02 -18.49 -12.03
N ARG A 389 -1.38 -17.65 -11.05
CA ARG A 389 -2.80 -17.30 -10.84
C ARG A 389 -3.31 -16.44 -12.00
N ASN A 390 -4.56 -16.66 -12.36
CA ASN A 390 -5.34 -15.81 -13.28
C ASN A 390 -6.47 -15.08 -12.56
N GLU A 391 -6.60 -15.28 -11.25
CA GLU A 391 -7.60 -14.61 -10.41
C GLU A 391 -7.18 -14.55 -8.95
N PHE A 392 -7.83 -13.67 -8.20
CA PHE A 392 -7.76 -13.67 -6.74
C PHE A 392 -9.06 -13.14 -6.13
N HIS A 393 -9.31 -13.53 -4.88
CA HIS A 393 -10.33 -12.97 -4.00
C HIS A 393 -9.77 -11.81 -3.21
N GLY A 394 -10.53 -10.72 -3.14
CA GLY A 394 -10.26 -9.60 -2.27
C GLY A 394 -11.52 -9.14 -1.54
N GLU A 395 -11.34 -8.40 -0.46
CA GLU A 395 -12.42 -7.93 0.40
C GLU A 395 -12.02 -6.71 1.20
N HIS A 396 -13.01 -6.01 1.73
CA HIS A 396 -12.77 -5.04 2.81
C HIS A 396 -14.04 -4.81 3.62
N SER A 397 -13.92 -4.89 4.94
CA SER A 397 -15.00 -4.50 5.86
C SER A 397 -15.04 -3.00 6.03
N LEU A 398 -16.11 -2.35 5.56
CA LEU A 398 -16.28 -0.89 5.53
C LEU A 398 -17.72 -0.47 5.89
N GLY A 399 -18.26 -1.03 6.97
CA GLY A 399 -19.64 -0.77 7.35
C GLY A 399 -20.62 -1.25 6.28
N GLU A 400 -21.56 -0.41 5.85
CA GLU A 400 -22.52 -0.73 4.80
C GLU A 400 -21.87 -0.92 3.41
N ASP A 401 -20.70 -0.32 3.19
CA ASP A 401 -19.93 -0.44 1.95
C ASP A 401 -18.94 -1.64 1.97
N SER A 402 -19.09 -2.55 2.95
CA SER A 402 -18.30 -3.78 2.98
C SER A 402 -18.45 -4.55 1.70
N SER A 403 -17.35 -5.04 1.16
CA SER A 403 -17.31 -5.65 -0.16
C SER A 403 -16.53 -6.96 -0.19
N GLN A 404 -16.96 -7.85 -1.08
CA GLN A 404 -16.28 -9.09 -1.45
C GLN A 404 -16.13 -9.07 -2.97
N TYR A 405 -14.95 -9.38 -3.51
CA TYR A 405 -14.77 -9.35 -4.95
C TYR A 405 -13.83 -10.44 -5.47
N ILE A 406 -14.02 -10.79 -6.73
CA ILE A 406 -13.09 -11.62 -7.49
C ILE A 406 -12.59 -10.76 -8.66
N LEU A 407 -11.28 -10.68 -8.80
CA LEU A 407 -10.60 -10.06 -9.93
C LEU A 407 -9.89 -11.14 -10.73
N THR A 408 -10.14 -11.15 -12.04
CA THR A 408 -9.41 -11.94 -13.05
C THR A 408 -8.62 -10.99 -13.96
N ASP A 409 -7.89 -11.53 -14.93
CA ASP A 409 -7.21 -10.72 -15.96
C ASP A 409 -8.21 -9.89 -16.81
N GLU A 410 -9.46 -10.35 -16.96
CA GLU A 410 -10.47 -9.76 -17.84
C GLU A 410 -11.66 -9.17 -17.09
N TRP A 411 -12.06 -9.74 -15.95
CA TRP A 411 -13.30 -9.41 -15.26
C TRP A 411 -13.08 -9.05 -13.80
N LYS A 412 -13.91 -8.14 -13.29
CA LYS A 412 -14.11 -7.90 -11.87
C LYS A 412 -15.58 -8.07 -11.48
N PHE A 413 -15.83 -8.97 -10.54
CA PHE A 413 -17.14 -9.17 -9.93
C PHE A 413 -17.09 -8.72 -8.48
N ILE A 414 -18.02 -7.86 -8.09
CA ILE A 414 -18.11 -7.28 -6.72
C ILE A 414 -19.47 -7.61 -6.14
N TRP A 415 -19.48 -7.97 -4.86
CA TRP A 415 -20.67 -8.12 -4.05
C TRP A 415 -20.57 -7.28 -2.77
N PHE A 416 -21.63 -6.52 -2.47
CA PHE A 416 -21.80 -5.75 -1.24
C PHE A 416 -22.79 -6.49 -0.33
N PRO A 417 -22.31 -7.27 0.66
CA PRO A 417 -23.14 -8.22 1.40
C PRO A 417 -24.21 -7.57 2.29
N VAL A 418 -24.00 -6.35 2.76
CA VAL A 418 -24.98 -5.63 3.58
C VAL A 418 -26.14 -5.08 2.74
N LYS A 419 -25.85 -4.63 1.52
CA LYS A 419 -26.83 -4.07 0.57
C LYS A 419 -27.45 -5.12 -0.34
N ASP A 420 -26.83 -6.30 -0.46
CA ASP A 420 -27.10 -7.33 -1.46
C ASP A 420 -27.03 -6.82 -2.92
N GLU A 421 -26.06 -5.93 -3.15
CA GLU A 421 -25.81 -5.33 -4.46
C GLU A 421 -24.62 -6.00 -5.14
N TYR A 422 -24.71 -6.07 -6.49
CA TYR A 422 -23.67 -6.72 -7.30
C TYR A 422 -23.21 -5.78 -8.42
N GLN A 423 -21.94 -5.88 -8.77
CA GLN A 423 -21.36 -5.18 -9.91
C GLN A 423 -20.48 -6.13 -10.73
N LEU A 424 -20.45 -5.90 -12.05
CA LEU A 424 -19.59 -6.61 -12.98
C LEU A 424 -18.94 -5.63 -13.94
N PHE A 425 -17.61 -5.67 -14.04
CA PHE A 425 -16.83 -4.82 -14.92
C PHE A 425 -15.91 -5.65 -15.83
N HIS A 426 -15.77 -5.21 -17.09
CA HIS A 426 -14.84 -5.79 -18.06
C HIS A 426 -13.53 -5.02 -18.04
N MET A 427 -12.54 -5.51 -17.30
CA MET A 427 -11.34 -4.75 -16.93
C MET A 427 -10.41 -4.36 -18.08
N THR A 428 -10.46 -5.08 -19.21
CA THR A 428 -9.67 -4.75 -20.40
C THR A 428 -10.33 -3.69 -21.29
N GLU A 429 -11.67 -3.61 -21.29
CA GLU A 429 -12.43 -2.63 -22.07
C GLU A 429 -12.79 -1.39 -21.25
N ASP A 430 -12.96 -1.56 -19.93
CA ASP A 430 -13.36 -0.53 -18.98
C ASP A 430 -12.48 -0.61 -17.70
N PRO A 431 -11.18 -0.32 -17.81
CA PRO A 431 -10.27 -0.38 -16.67
C PRO A 431 -10.60 0.65 -15.57
N GLU A 432 -11.42 1.66 -15.90
CA GLU A 432 -11.86 2.74 -15.00
C GLU A 432 -13.20 2.42 -14.33
N GLU A 433 -13.79 1.25 -14.59
CA GLU A 433 -15.01 0.74 -13.93
C GLU A 433 -16.23 1.65 -14.08
N LYS A 434 -16.37 2.30 -15.24
CA LYS A 434 -17.47 3.22 -15.55
C LYS A 434 -18.78 2.54 -15.93
N CYS A 435 -18.72 1.30 -16.44
CA CYS A 435 -19.86 0.58 -16.99
C CYS A 435 -20.17 -0.67 -16.18
N ASN A 436 -21.13 -0.60 -15.25
CA ASN A 436 -21.60 -1.78 -14.53
C ASN A 436 -22.48 -2.65 -15.43
N LEU A 437 -21.99 -3.83 -15.79
CA LEU A 437 -22.60 -4.78 -16.71
C LEU A 437 -23.52 -5.82 -16.04
N ILE A 438 -23.75 -5.71 -14.74
CA ILE A 438 -24.47 -6.72 -13.94
C ILE A 438 -25.89 -7.00 -14.44
N ALA A 439 -26.58 -6.01 -15.00
CA ALA A 439 -27.96 -6.14 -15.51
C ALA A 439 -28.03 -6.68 -16.95
N GLU A 440 -26.90 -6.83 -17.62
CA GLU A 440 -26.84 -7.31 -19.01
C GLU A 440 -27.10 -8.82 -19.09
N THR A 441 -28.23 -9.23 -19.72
CA THR A 441 -28.63 -10.63 -19.78
C THR A 441 -27.60 -11.55 -20.45
N LYS A 442 -26.80 -11.05 -21.38
CA LYS A 442 -25.73 -11.82 -22.03
C LYS A 442 -24.67 -12.33 -21.05
N TYR A 443 -24.50 -11.69 -19.87
CA TYR A 443 -23.53 -12.07 -18.85
C TYR A 443 -24.11 -12.87 -17.68
N THR A 444 -25.40 -13.24 -17.71
CA THR A 444 -26.08 -14.00 -16.63
C THR A 444 -25.33 -15.28 -16.24
N SER A 445 -24.80 -16.03 -17.21
CA SER A 445 -24.03 -17.25 -16.93
C SER A 445 -22.73 -16.94 -16.19
N LEU A 446 -22.01 -15.92 -16.62
CA LEU A 446 -20.75 -15.47 -15.99
C LEU A 446 -20.99 -14.98 -14.56
N VAL A 447 -22.04 -14.19 -14.34
CA VAL A 447 -22.43 -13.71 -13.02
C VAL A 447 -22.72 -14.88 -12.07
N ASN A 448 -23.46 -15.89 -12.54
CA ASN A 448 -23.76 -17.08 -11.74
C ASN A 448 -22.49 -17.89 -11.41
N GLU A 449 -21.53 -17.96 -12.32
CA GLU A 449 -20.23 -18.59 -12.09
C GLU A 449 -19.46 -17.86 -10.98
N PHE A 450 -19.37 -16.53 -11.04
CA PHE A 450 -18.71 -15.73 -10.00
C PHE A 450 -19.41 -15.84 -8.64
N LYS A 451 -20.77 -15.81 -8.62
CA LYS A 451 -21.53 -16.03 -7.38
C LYS A 451 -21.22 -17.38 -6.75
N ALA A 452 -21.24 -18.45 -7.55
CA ALA A 452 -20.93 -19.80 -7.07
C ALA A 452 -19.46 -19.92 -6.59
N LYS A 453 -18.52 -19.25 -7.25
CA LYS A 453 -17.13 -19.21 -6.87
C LYS A 453 -16.95 -18.47 -5.54
N LEU A 454 -17.54 -17.29 -5.39
CA LEU A 454 -17.49 -16.49 -4.17
C LEU A 454 -18.17 -17.22 -3.01
N ALA A 455 -19.30 -17.87 -3.23
CA ALA A 455 -19.96 -18.69 -2.21
C ALA A 455 -19.07 -19.82 -1.69
N ARG A 456 -18.29 -20.48 -2.56
CA ARG A 456 -17.32 -21.50 -2.13
C ARG A 456 -16.20 -20.93 -1.28
N ILE A 457 -15.68 -19.74 -1.62
CA ILE A 457 -14.62 -19.05 -0.86
C ILE A 457 -15.14 -18.66 0.53
N LEU A 458 -16.36 -18.18 0.61
CA LEU A 458 -16.95 -17.60 1.82
C LEU A 458 -17.77 -18.61 2.67
N GLN A 459 -17.76 -19.90 2.32
CA GLN A 459 -18.61 -20.93 2.91
C GLN A 459 -18.52 -21.00 4.44
N GLU A 460 -17.33 -20.83 4.98
CA GLU A 460 -17.05 -20.99 6.43
C GLU A 460 -16.81 -19.65 7.16
N ARG A 461 -17.21 -18.54 6.54
CA ARG A 461 -17.02 -17.22 7.12
C ARG A 461 -17.99 -16.98 8.27
N GLU A 462 -17.45 -16.44 9.39
CA GLU A 462 -18.22 -16.22 10.63
C GLU A 462 -19.33 -15.17 10.49
N GLU A 463 -19.28 -14.33 9.48
CA GLU A 463 -20.31 -13.35 9.14
C GLU A 463 -21.60 -14.00 8.59
N GLY A 464 -21.51 -15.25 8.14
CA GLY A 464 -22.66 -15.99 7.62
C GLY A 464 -23.04 -15.62 6.19
N PHE A 465 -22.07 -15.29 5.36
CA PHE A 465 -22.25 -14.88 3.96
C PHE A 465 -22.89 -15.93 3.05
N VAL A 466 -22.92 -17.19 3.48
CA VAL A 466 -23.43 -18.31 2.66
C VAL A 466 -24.46 -19.10 3.42
N ARG A 467 -25.61 -19.35 2.79
CA ARG A 467 -26.67 -20.25 3.28
C ARG A 467 -27.10 -21.16 2.13
N ASP A 468 -27.18 -22.45 2.40
CA ASP A 468 -27.56 -23.48 1.40
C ASP A 468 -26.71 -23.42 0.11
N GLY A 469 -25.40 -23.06 0.25
CA GLY A 469 -24.47 -22.94 -0.87
C GLY A 469 -24.63 -21.68 -1.73
N GLN A 470 -25.47 -20.73 -1.31
CA GLN A 470 -25.68 -19.47 -2.03
C GLN A 470 -25.28 -18.27 -1.17
N LEU A 471 -24.84 -17.19 -1.83
CA LEU A 471 -24.59 -15.91 -1.18
C LEU A 471 -25.91 -15.37 -0.60
N CYS A 472 -25.85 -14.84 0.61
CA CYS A 472 -27.01 -14.23 1.24
C CYS A 472 -26.65 -12.91 1.92
N GLN A 473 -27.55 -11.96 1.83
CA GLN A 473 -27.46 -10.68 2.54
C GLN A 473 -27.23 -10.91 4.05
N VAL A 474 -26.37 -10.11 4.63
CA VAL A 474 -26.09 -10.15 6.07
C VAL A 474 -26.35 -8.79 6.71
N PRO A 475 -26.83 -8.77 7.98
CA PRO A 475 -26.96 -7.52 8.72
C PRO A 475 -25.59 -6.87 8.98
N LEU A 476 -25.58 -5.54 9.11
CA LEU A 476 -24.36 -4.76 9.34
C LEU A 476 -23.57 -5.23 10.60
N GLU A 477 -24.28 -5.63 11.64
CA GLU A 477 -23.70 -6.13 12.89
C GLU A 477 -22.94 -7.46 12.76
N HIS A 478 -23.10 -8.18 11.66
CA HIS A 478 -22.33 -9.39 11.37
C HIS A 478 -20.98 -9.08 10.72
N ILE A 479 -20.79 -7.88 10.18
CA ILE A 479 -19.55 -7.49 9.54
C ILE A 479 -18.46 -7.30 10.59
N VAL A 480 -17.34 -7.97 10.39
CA VAL A 480 -16.15 -7.84 11.26
C VAL A 480 -14.93 -7.41 10.45
N SER A 481 -14.06 -6.63 11.06
CA SER A 481 -12.77 -6.24 10.45
C SER A 481 -11.64 -7.22 10.79
N THR A 482 -11.80 -7.97 11.88
CA THR A 482 -10.87 -9.03 12.29
C THR A 482 -11.63 -10.30 12.63
N LEU A 483 -11.32 -11.38 11.94
CA LEU A 483 -11.87 -12.69 12.20
C LEU A 483 -11.38 -13.24 13.55
N LYS A 484 -12.16 -14.13 14.20
CA LYS A 484 -11.81 -14.71 15.53
C LYS A 484 -10.41 -15.31 15.58
N ARG A 485 -9.95 -15.93 14.48
CA ARG A 485 -8.58 -16.48 14.38
C ARG A 485 -7.47 -15.43 14.37
N GLY A 486 -7.79 -14.18 14.04
CA GLY A 486 -6.86 -13.04 14.02
C GLY A 486 -6.80 -12.24 15.33
N ARG A 487 -7.65 -12.60 16.32
CA ARG A 487 -7.77 -11.93 17.63
C ARG A 487 -6.88 -12.54 18.69
#